data_105de45fd2043be9aac5a4f73b08b9ec
#
_entry.id   105de45fd2043be9aac5a4f73b08b9ec
#
_cell.length_a   1.000
_cell.length_b   1.000
_cell.length_c   1.000
_cell.angle_alpha   90.00
_cell.angle_beta   90.00
_cell.angle_gamma   90.00
#
_symmetry.space_group_name_H-M   'P 1'
#
loop_
_entity.id
_entity.type
_entity.pdbx_description
1 polymer ?
#
loop_
_entity_poly.entity_id
_entity_poly.type
_entity_poly.pdbx_seq_one_letter_code
_entity_poly.pdbx_strand_id
1 'polypeptide(L)'
;DELADKKQRSGGHSNDEAPYKLWAERGLLTACQGARVNYSDVTAWFVQMRERYKIDCWKCGYDRALAGYWVDEMTANGFTMDKVIQGTYTFSQPMRELGAALQDKLVNYNNNPVLKWCLSNTGKKEQGLNNIMPVKISEKRRIDGMVSLLNAWVVYVRDYEDYMYNVG
;
A
#
# COMPACT_ATOMS: atom_id res chain seq x y z
N ASP A 1 11.13 -15.55 -9.00
CA ASP A 1 11.83 -15.64 -10.31
C ASP A 1 10.90 -15.95 -11.47
N GLU A 2 10.04 -16.98 -11.41
CA GLU A 2 9.16 -17.36 -12.54
C GLU A 2 8.15 -16.28 -12.97
N LEU A 3 7.64 -15.47 -12.07
CA LEU A 3 6.68 -14.40 -12.40
C LEU A 3 7.35 -13.19 -13.06
N ALA A 4 8.57 -12.88 -12.67
CA ALA A 4 9.39 -11.85 -13.30
C ALA A 4 9.81 -12.27 -14.72
N ASP A 5 10.18 -13.54 -14.89
CA ASP A 5 10.58 -14.12 -16.19
C ASP A 5 9.40 -14.34 -17.14
N LYS A 6 8.21 -14.72 -16.65
CA LYS A 6 7.02 -14.90 -17.50
C LYS A 6 6.54 -13.59 -18.13
N LYS A 7 6.69 -12.45 -17.45
CA LYS A 7 6.33 -11.14 -18.01
C LYS A 7 7.35 -10.59 -18.99
N GLN A 8 8.60 -11.01 -18.91
CA GLN A 8 9.64 -10.62 -19.85
C GLN A 8 9.59 -11.38 -21.19
N ARG A 9 8.93 -12.57 -21.21
CA ARG A 9 8.81 -13.42 -22.43
C ARG A 9 7.63 -13.09 -23.34
N SER A 10 6.63 -12.32 -22.88
CA SER A 10 5.57 -11.80 -23.76
C SER A 10 6.07 -10.58 -24.48
N GLY A 11 6.79 -10.79 -25.59
CA GLY A 11 7.42 -9.75 -26.39
C GLY A 11 6.43 -8.72 -26.91
N GLY A 12 6.54 -7.54 -26.36
CA GLY A 12 5.96 -6.30 -26.79
C GLY A 12 6.67 -5.20 -26.04
N HIS A 13 7.55 -4.48 -26.71
CA HIS A 13 8.20 -3.27 -26.20
C HIS A 13 7.14 -2.18 -25.99
N SER A 14 6.34 -2.28 -24.95
CA SER A 14 5.62 -1.13 -24.44
C SER A 14 6.43 -0.57 -23.26
N ASN A 15 6.79 0.69 -23.32
CA ASN A 15 7.41 1.48 -22.23
C ASN A 15 6.58 1.49 -20.91
N ASP A 16 5.59 0.64 -20.81
CA ASP A 16 4.54 0.58 -19.83
C ASP A 16 4.66 -0.59 -18.83
N GLU A 17 5.64 -1.49 -19.02
CA GLU A 17 5.82 -2.63 -18.10
C GLU A 17 6.62 -2.21 -16.87
N ALA A 18 6.06 -2.55 -15.68
CA ALA A 18 6.73 -2.30 -14.42
C ALA A 18 8.04 -3.11 -14.35
N PRO A 19 9.18 -2.50 -14.02
CA PRO A 19 10.47 -3.16 -13.97
C PRO A 19 10.63 -3.97 -12.67
N TYR A 20 9.76 -4.96 -12.44
CA TYR A 20 9.72 -5.74 -11.20
C TYR A 20 11.07 -6.38 -10.85
N LYS A 21 11.79 -6.90 -11.86
CA LYS A 21 13.10 -7.52 -11.66
C LYS A 21 14.12 -6.51 -11.12
N LEU A 22 14.19 -5.34 -11.73
CA LEU A 22 15.07 -4.25 -11.28
C LEU A 22 14.71 -3.78 -9.86
N TRP A 23 13.42 -3.71 -9.54
CA TRP A 23 12.99 -3.34 -8.19
C TRP A 23 13.34 -4.40 -7.15
N ALA A 24 13.24 -5.68 -7.49
CA ALA A 24 13.67 -6.78 -6.62
C ALA A 24 15.20 -6.77 -6.42
N GLU A 25 15.98 -6.61 -7.48
CA GLU A 25 17.45 -6.50 -7.42
C GLU A 25 17.92 -5.32 -6.56
N ARG A 26 17.14 -4.23 -6.54
CA ARG A 26 17.41 -3.06 -5.69
C ARG A 26 16.84 -3.17 -4.27
N GLY A 27 16.25 -4.28 -3.89
CA GLY A 27 15.63 -4.48 -2.59
C GLY A 27 14.38 -3.62 -2.33
N LEU A 28 13.77 -3.10 -3.39
CA LEU A 28 12.53 -2.28 -3.32
C LEU A 28 11.26 -3.13 -3.38
N LEU A 29 11.41 -4.39 -3.73
CA LEU A 29 10.35 -5.38 -3.83
C LEU A 29 10.87 -6.72 -3.32
N THR A 30 10.10 -7.37 -2.47
CA THR A 30 10.38 -8.74 -2.03
C THR A 30 9.55 -9.72 -2.85
N ALA A 31 10.21 -10.63 -3.55
CA ALA A 31 9.54 -11.69 -4.29
C ALA A 31 9.25 -12.87 -3.35
N CYS A 32 7.97 -13.20 -3.16
CA CYS A 32 7.56 -14.42 -2.46
C CYS A 32 7.74 -15.64 -3.37
N GLN A 33 8.06 -16.80 -2.78
CA GLN A 33 8.11 -18.06 -3.51
C GLN A 33 6.70 -18.55 -3.84
N GLY A 34 6.53 -19.10 -5.05
CA GLY A 34 5.28 -19.70 -5.50
C GLY A 34 4.34 -18.71 -6.22
N ALA A 35 3.11 -19.17 -6.45
CA ALA A 35 2.12 -18.45 -7.27
C ALA A 35 1.29 -17.42 -6.49
N ARG A 36 1.39 -17.40 -5.16
CA ARG A 36 0.61 -16.54 -4.26
C ARG A 36 1.51 -15.92 -3.22
N VAL A 37 1.14 -14.72 -2.77
CA VAL A 37 1.77 -14.09 -1.60
C VAL A 37 1.38 -14.89 -0.36
N ASN A 38 2.38 -15.33 0.39
CA ASN A 38 2.18 -15.93 1.70
C ASN A 38 2.08 -14.79 2.73
N TYR A 39 1.00 -14.75 3.49
CA TYR A 39 0.78 -13.71 4.48
C TYR A 39 1.84 -13.72 5.60
N SER A 40 2.38 -14.88 5.96
CA SER A 40 3.48 -14.97 6.93
C SER A 40 4.76 -14.29 6.45
N ASP A 41 5.03 -14.26 5.12
CA ASP A 41 6.15 -13.49 4.56
C ASP A 41 5.93 -11.99 4.76
N VAL A 42 4.68 -11.54 4.66
CA VAL A 42 4.30 -10.13 4.93
C VAL A 42 4.52 -9.80 6.40
N THR A 43 4.06 -10.65 7.32
CA THR A 43 4.30 -10.47 8.77
C THR A 43 5.79 -10.44 9.08
N ALA A 44 6.57 -11.38 8.54
CA ALA A 44 8.01 -11.43 8.73
C ALA A 44 8.70 -10.14 8.23
N TRP A 45 8.24 -9.58 7.11
CA TRP A 45 8.74 -8.29 6.61
C TRP A 45 8.46 -7.16 7.60
N PHE A 46 7.24 -7.05 8.15
CA PHE A 46 6.91 -6.03 9.15
C PHE A 46 7.77 -6.15 10.41
N VAL A 47 7.94 -7.38 10.93
CA VAL A 47 8.81 -7.64 12.08
C VAL A 47 10.25 -7.23 11.78
N GLN A 48 10.79 -7.62 10.61
CA GLN A 48 12.13 -7.24 10.18
C GLN A 48 12.30 -5.72 10.05
N MET A 49 11.33 -5.00 9.52
CA MET A 49 11.39 -3.54 9.40
C MET A 49 11.41 -2.87 10.78
N ARG A 50 10.54 -3.32 11.70
CA ARG A 50 10.54 -2.84 13.08
C ARG A 50 11.88 -3.06 13.77
N GLU A 51 12.45 -4.25 13.66
CA GLU A 51 13.72 -4.60 14.29
C GLU A 51 14.90 -3.85 13.68
N ARG A 52 14.96 -3.80 12.36
CA ARG A 52 16.08 -3.20 11.63
C ARG A 52 16.13 -1.69 11.76
N TYR A 53 15.00 -1.03 11.68
CA TYR A 53 14.91 0.44 11.64
C TYR A 53 14.45 1.05 12.97
N LYS A 54 14.09 0.21 13.95
CA LYS A 54 13.55 0.66 15.24
C LYS A 54 12.32 1.56 15.07
N ILE A 55 11.47 1.22 14.12
CA ILE A 55 10.24 1.94 13.82
C ILE A 55 9.09 1.24 14.54
N ASP A 56 8.43 1.95 15.44
CA ASP A 56 7.18 1.49 16.04
C ASP A 56 6.02 1.79 15.09
N CYS A 57 5.36 0.73 14.65
CA CYS A 57 4.13 0.85 13.87
C CYS A 57 2.96 1.05 14.84
N TRP A 58 2.51 2.28 15.00
CA TRP A 58 1.42 2.64 15.91
C TRP A 58 0.13 1.87 15.60
N LYS A 59 -0.35 1.92 14.36
CA LYS A 59 -1.50 1.15 13.86
C LYS A 59 -1.28 0.73 12.40
N CYS A 60 -1.77 -0.44 12.04
CA CYS A 60 -1.70 -0.96 10.69
C CYS A 60 -3.10 -1.04 10.08
N GLY A 61 -3.40 -0.13 9.13
CA GLY A 61 -4.67 -0.12 8.39
C GLY A 61 -4.75 -1.26 7.37
N TYR A 62 -5.80 -2.08 7.43
CA TYR A 62 -5.96 -3.22 6.52
C TYR A 62 -7.35 -3.32 5.89
N ASP A 63 -7.42 -3.91 4.68
CA ASP A 63 -8.68 -4.26 4.03
C ASP A 63 -9.26 -5.55 4.61
N ARG A 64 -10.50 -5.49 5.03
CA ARG A 64 -11.23 -6.63 5.63
C ARG A 64 -11.30 -7.85 4.71
N ALA A 65 -11.36 -7.67 3.41
CA ALA A 65 -11.80 -8.72 2.49
C ALA A 65 -10.91 -9.97 2.44
N LEU A 66 -9.63 -9.87 2.84
CA LEU A 66 -8.64 -10.94 2.67
C LEU A 66 -7.79 -11.21 3.92
N ALA A 67 -8.15 -10.68 5.09
CA ALA A 67 -7.18 -10.49 6.16
C ALA A 67 -7.34 -11.37 7.41
N GLY A 68 -8.28 -12.32 7.47
CA GLY A 68 -8.61 -13.05 8.72
C GLY A 68 -7.38 -13.58 9.48
N TYR A 69 -6.73 -14.63 8.97
CA TYR A 69 -5.55 -15.23 9.62
C TYR A 69 -4.35 -14.29 9.72
N TRP A 70 -4.16 -13.41 8.75
CA TRP A 70 -3.06 -12.45 8.77
C TRP A 70 -3.19 -11.43 9.89
N VAL A 71 -4.40 -10.99 10.19
CA VAL A 71 -4.67 -10.06 11.31
C VAL A 71 -4.29 -10.71 12.64
N ASP A 72 -4.67 -11.98 12.84
CA ASP A 72 -4.32 -12.72 14.06
C ASP A 72 -2.81 -12.87 14.20
N GLU A 73 -2.11 -13.22 13.11
CA GLU A 73 -0.66 -13.36 13.11
C GLU A 73 0.06 -12.03 13.40
N MET A 74 -0.37 -10.93 12.78
CA MET A 74 0.17 -9.59 13.02
C MET A 74 -0.06 -9.16 14.48
N THR A 75 -1.25 -9.40 15.02
CA THR A 75 -1.61 -9.10 16.40
C THR A 75 -0.76 -9.92 17.39
N ALA A 76 -0.54 -11.21 17.12
CA ALA A 76 0.35 -12.06 17.89
C ALA A 76 1.81 -11.57 17.90
N ASN A 77 2.23 -10.86 16.84
CA ASN A 77 3.54 -10.22 16.74
C ASN A 77 3.58 -8.77 17.29
N GLY A 78 2.51 -8.35 17.99
CA GLY A 78 2.46 -7.06 18.69
C GLY A 78 2.11 -5.86 17.81
N PHE A 79 1.51 -6.07 16.63
CA PHE A 79 0.99 -4.99 15.79
C PHE A 79 -0.47 -4.70 16.13
N THR A 80 -0.82 -3.43 16.23
CA THR A 80 -2.21 -2.98 16.34
C THR A 80 -2.84 -2.93 14.96
N MET A 81 -3.80 -3.83 14.72
CA MET A 81 -4.46 -3.97 13.43
C MET A 81 -5.77 -3.21 13.40
N ASP A 82 -5.95 -2.34 12.41
CA ASP A 82 -7.13 -1.49 12.30
C ASP A 82 -7.81 -1.64 10.94
N LYS A 83 -9.11 -1.90 11.00
CA LYS A 83 -9.91 -2.22 9.82
C LYS A 83 -10.30 -0.97 9.05
N VAL A 84 -9.98 -0.96 7.76
CA VAL A 84 -10.41 0.05 6.79
C VAL A 84 -11.44 -0.56 5.84
N ILE A 85 -12.66 -0.02 5.83
CA ILE A 85 -13.71 -0.45 4.91
C ILE A 85 -13.47 0.21 3.56
N GLN A 86 -13.25 -0.61 2.53
CA GLN A 86 -13.04 -0.13 1.15
C GLN A 86 -14.34 0.46 0.58
N GLY A 87 -14.33 1.72 0.20
CA GLY A 87 -15.49 2.34 -0.42
C GLY A 87 -15.40 3.86 -0.52
N THR A 88 -16.31 4.44 -1.31
CA THR A 88 -16.35 5.89 -1.56
C THR A 88 -16.58 6.70 -0.30
N TYR A 89 -17.38 6.18 0.62
CA TYR A 89 -17.67 6.87 1.88
C TYR A 89 -16.40 7.01 2.76
N THR A 90 -15.62 5.93 2.86
CA THR A 90 -14.39 5.91 3.66
C THR A 90 -13.25 6.64 2.97
N PHE A 91 -13.12 6.51 1.66
CA PHE A 91 -11.96 6.99 0.92
C PHE A 91 -12.07 8.40 0.38
N SER A 92 -13.28 8.94 0.24
CA SER A 92 -13.51 10.17 -0.51
C SER A 92 -12.72 11.37 0.06
N GLN A 93 -12.90 11.67 1.33
CA GLN A 93 -12.20 12.77 1.99
C GLN A 93 -10.71 12.45 2.19
N PRO A 94 -10.31 11.30 2.76
CA PRO A 94 -8.90 10.95 2.92
C PRO A 94 -8.10 10.95 1.60
N MET A 95 -8.69 10.53 0.49
CA MET A 95 -8.03 10.56 -0.81
C MET A 95 -7.74 11.99 -1.30
N ARG A 96 -8.66 12.95 -1.05
CA ARG A 96 -8.43 14.37 -1.37
C ARG A 96 -7.35 14.97 -0.49
N GLU A 97 -7.41 14.71 0.81
CA GLU A 97 -6.43 15.20 1.78
C GLU A 97 -5.03 14.64 1.50
N LEU A 98 -4.93 13.34 1.25
CA LEU A 98 -3.66 12.71 0.86
C LEU A 98 -3.12 13.29 -0.45
N GLY A 99 -4.00 13.54 -1.44
CA GLY A 99 -3.62 14.16 -2.71
C GLY A 99 -3.05 15.56 -2.51
N ALA A 100 -3.69 16.39 -1.68
CA ALA A 100 -3.19 17.71 -1.32
C ALA A 100 -1.87 17.63 -0.55
N ALA A 101 -1.78 16.76 0.45
CA ALA A 101 -0.56 16.56 1.24
C ALA A 101 0.64 16.08 0.39
N LEU A 102 0.40 15.26 -0.64
CA LEU A 102 1.44 14.86 -1.60
C LEU A 102 1.88 16.03 -2.48
N GLN A 103 0.95 16.88 -2.95
CA GLN A 103 1.26 18.08 -3.74
C GLN A 103 2.05 19.11 -2.92
N ASP A 104 1.66 19.30 -1.67
CA ASP A 104 2.29 20.22 -0.73
C ASP A 104 3.60 19.66 -0.13
N LYS A 105 4.01 18.45 -0.53
CA LYS A 105 5.22 17.75 -0.06
C LYS A 105 5.22 17.48 1.45
N LEU A 106 4.06 17.39 2.07
CA LEU A 106 3.89 17.02 3.48
C LEU A 106 4.05 15.51 3.72
N VAL A 107 3.87 14.70 2.68
CA VAL A 107 4.12 13.26 2.71
C VAL A 107 5.43 12.95 2.00
N ASN A 108 6.42 12.52 2.78
CA ASN A 108 7.70 12.07 2.24
C ASN A 108 7.67 10.56 2.00
N TYR A 109 7.53 10.14 0.77
CA TYR A 109 7.62 8.73 0.36
C TYR A 109 9.01 8.36 -0.18
N ASN A 110 10.01 9.21 0.08
CA ASN A 110 11.42 9.00 -0.25
C ASN A 110 11.69 8.68 -1.72
N ASN A 111 10.85 9.21 -2.62
CA ASN A 111 10.87 8.95 -4.06
C ASN A 111 10.88 7.44 -4.41
N ASN A 112 10.32 6.59 -3.55
CA ASN A 112 10.24 5.16 -3.81
C ASN A 112 9.59 4.91 -5.18
N PRO A 113 10.31 4.30 -6.14
CA PRO A 113 9.82 4.17 -7.51
C PRO A 113 8.64 3.23 -7.66
N VAL A 114 8.48 2.24 -6.76
CA VAL A 114 7.32 1.33 -6.73
C VAL A 114 6.08 2.09 -6.34
N LEU A 115 6.16 2.88 -5.25
CA LEU A 115 5.04 3.71 -4.81
C LEU A 115 4.71 4.80 -5.84
N LYS A 116 5.73 5.47 -6.39
CA LYS A 116 5.54 6.46 -7.46
C LYS A 116 4.80 5.86 -8.66
N TRP A 117 5.18 4.66 -9.05
CA TRP A 117 4.49 3.93 -10.13
C TRP A 117 3.05 3.59 -9.76
N CYS A 118 2.76 3.14 -8.53
CA CYS A 118 1.39 2.91 -8.07
C CYS A 118 0.57 4.20 -8.08
N LEU A 119 1.12 5.31 -7.61
CA LEU A 119 0.46 6.63 -7.63
C LEU A 119 0.12 7.05 -9.07
N SER A 120 1.06 6.93 -10.01
CA SER A 120 0.83 7.29 -11.44
C SER A 120 -0.18 6.39 -12.14
N ASN A 121 -0.44 5.20 -11.62
CA ASN A 121 -1.45 4.25 -12.12
C ASN A 121 -2.85 4.48 -11.53
N THR A 122 -2.97 5.40 -10.58
CA THR A 122 -4.20 5.63 -9.85
C THR A 122 -4.99 6.78 -10.46
N GLY A 123 -6.18 6.48 -10.93
CA GLY A 123 -7.21 7.46 -11.27
C GLY A 123 -8.22 7.61 -10.13
N LYS A 124 -9.14 8.53 -10.30
CA LYS A 124 -10.31 8.69 -9.43
C LYS A 124 -11.58 8.25 -10.16
N LYS A 125 -12.43 7.51 -9.48
CA LYS A 125 -13.80 7.26 -9.89
C LYS A 125 -14.71 8.12 -9.04
N GLU A 126 -15.57 8.89 -9.69
CA GLU A 126 -16.62 9.66 -9.01
C GLU A 126 -17.88 8.79 -8.88
N GLN A 127 -18.54 8.88 -7.73
CA GLN A 127 -19.77 8.15 -7.46
C GLN A 127 -20.69 9.01 -6.60
N GLY A 128 -21.94 9.21 -7.09
CA GLY A 128 -22.90 10.07 -6.41
C GLY A 128 -22.46 11.53 -6.33
N LEU A 129 -22.89 12.22 -5.27
CA LEU A 129 -22.60 13.64 -5.04
C LEU A 129 -21.16 13.83 -4.53
N ASN A 130 -20.20 13.96 -5.46
CA ASN A 130 -18.80 14.27 -5.17
C ASN A 130 -18.00 13.22 -4.39
N ASN A 131 -18.48 12.00 -4.21
CA ASN A 131 -17.68 10.95 -3.61
C ASN A 131 -16.67 10.39 -4.62
N ILE A 132 -15.44 10.15 -4.18
CA ILE A 132 -14.38 9.60 -5.01
C ILE A 132 -13.79 8.33 -4.38
N MET A 133 -13.24 7.47 -5.22
CA MET A 133 -12.42 6.33 -4.79
C MET A 133 -11.29 6.07 -5.78
N PRO A 134 -10.19 5.46 -5.34
CA PRO A 134 -9.09 5.14 -6.24
C PRO A 134 -9.51 4.02 -7.20
N VAL A 135 -9.12 4.16 -8.45
CA VAL A 135 -9.29 3.13 -9.48
C VAL A 135 -8.03 3.02 -10.32
N LYS A 136 -7.82 1.87 -10.92
CA LYS A 136 -6.76 1.67 -11.89
C LYS A 136 -7.08 2.46 -13.15
N ILE A 137 -6.11 3.20 -13.70
CA ILE A 137 -6.27 3.87 -15.00
C ILE A 137 -6.38 2.87 -16.16
N SER A 138 -5.96 1.61 -15.96
CA SER A 138 -6.12 0.50 -16.87
C SER A 138 -6.05 -0.83 -16.10
N GLU A 139 -6.71 -1.88 -16.59
CA GLU A 139 -6.77 -3.19 -15.90
C GLU A 139 -5.41 -3.84 -15.66
N LYS A 140 -4.43 -3.57 -16.53
CA LYS A 140 -3.06 -4.09 -16.41
C LYS A 140 -2.24 -3.38 -15.34
N ARG A 141 -2.68 -2.23 -14.84
CA ARG A 141 -1.97 -1.42 -13.86
C ARG A 141 -2.21 -1.91 -12.43
N ARG A 142 -1.27 -1.64 -11.56
CA ARG A 142 -1.37 -1.93 -10.12
C ARG A 142 -1.35 -0.63 -9.33
N ILE A 143 -2.21 -0.57 -8.32
CA ILE A 143 -2.36 0.58 -7.42
C ILE A 143 -2.22 0.17 -5.94
N ASP A 144 -1.75 -1.05 -5.69
CA ASP A 144 -1.73 -1.64 -4.36
C ASP A 144 -0.94 -0.77 -3.36
N GLY A 145 0.20 -0.21 -3.78
CA GLY A 145 0.98 0.71 -2.94
C GLY A 145 0.24 2.00 -2.60
N MET A 146 -0.53 2.56 -3.55
CA MET A 146 -1.36 3.73 -3.29
C MET A 146 -2.52 3.40 -2.35
N VAL A 147 -3.19 2.28 -2.54
CA VAL A 147 -4.30 1.84 -1.65
C VAL A 147 -3.76 1.55 -0.24
N SER A 148 -2.58 0.96 -0.11
CA SER A 148 -1.93 0.76 1.19
C SER A 148 -1.61 2.09 1.88
N LEU A 149 -1.08 3.07 1.16
CA LEU A 149 -0.84 4.41 1.68
C LEU A 149 -2.15 5.10 2.09
N LEU A 150 -3.21 4.94 1.30
CA LEU A 150 -4.53 5.49 1.62
C LEU A 150 -5.15 4.82 2.86
N ASN A 151 -4.99 3.52 3.04
CA ASN A 151 -5.42 2.84 4.27
C ASN A 151 -4.71 3.40 5.50
N ALA A 152 -3.39 3.60 5.41
CA ALA A 152 -2.62 4.23 6.49
C ALA A 152 -3.09 5.68 6.76
N TRP A 153 -3.36 6.45 5.71
CA TRP A 153 -3.88 7.82 5.82
C TRP A 153 -5.27 7.88 6.46
N VAL A 154 -6.17 6.94 6.11
CA VAL A 154 -7.50 6.82 6.74
C VAL A 154 -7.37 6.61 8.25
N VAL A 155 -6.51 5.69 8.67
CA VAL A 155 -6.27 5.42 10.10
C VAL A 155 -5.68 6.66 10.78
N TYR A 156 -4.68 7.30 10.18
CA TYR A 156 -4.03 8.48 10.70
C TYR A 156 -5.02 9.65 10.91
N VAL A 157 -5.84 9.97 9.90
CA VAL A 157 -6.80 11.08 9.98
C VAL A 157 -7.91 10.78 10.97
N ARG A 158 -8.43 9.55 10.97
CA ARG A 158 -9.51 9.14 11.86
C ARG A 158 -9.10 9.21 13.33
N ASP A 159 -7.88 8.80 13.62
CA ASP A 159 -7.38 8.64 14.99
C ASP A 159 -6.25 9.66 15.30
N TYR A 160 -6.29 10.84 14.65
CA TYR A 160 -5.23 11.84 14.71
C TYR A 160 -4.88 12.28 16.14
N GLU A 161 -5.90 12.53 16.98
CA GLU A 161 -5.70 12.95 18.36
C GLU A 161 -5.01 11.87 19.20
N ASP A 162 -5.41 10.60 19.01
CA ASP A 162 -4.79 9.45 19.66
C ASP A 162 -3.33 9.26 19.18
N TYR A 163 -3.09 9.46 17.88
CA TYR A 163 -1.74 9.44 17.32
C TYR A 163 -0.86 10.52 17.95
N MET A 164 -1.31 11.75 18.01
CA MET A 164 -0.55 12.85 18.59
C MET A 164 -0.27 12.68 20.09
N TYR A 165 -1.17 12.04 20.81
CA TYR A 165 -0.97 11.72 22.22
C TYR A 165 0.09 10.62 22.47
N ASN A 166 0.13 9.60 21.61
CA ASN A 166 0.97 8.40 21.83
C ASN A 166 2.32 8.44 21.08
N VAL A 167 2.44 9.20 20.01
CA VAL A 167 3.59 9.17 19.08
C VAL A 167 4.21 10.56 18.88
N GLY A 168 3.43 11.62 19.03
CA GLY A 168 3.89 13.02 18.94
C GLY A 168 4.42 13.51 20.25
#